data_9294806ea9480aeaed74d3b68a0e3975
#
_entry.id   9294806ea9480aeaed74d3b68a0e3975
#
_cell.length_a   1.000
_cell.length_b   1.000
_cell.length_c   1.000
_cell.angle_alpha   90.00
_cell.angle_beta   90.00
_cell.angle_gamma   90.00
#
_symmetry.space_group_name_H-M   'P 1'
#
loop_
_entity.id
_entity.type
_entity.pdbx_description
1 polymer ?
#
loop_
_entity_poly.entity_id
_entity_poly.type
_entity_poly.pdbx_seq_one_letter_code
_entity_poly.pdbx_strand_id
1 'polypeptide(L)'
;MDYSADELRAILAAFQLVAAASWPDLNPTMKSNSARWATASAPELKSELDGYLREVAPPRSNVRVMWKTGPKYQLGGCNDGFAKDAGLSMSEMIGIEDFDKRLPWLHQAAKYRRDDEGVVKSGKPNLDIIERQESGNGETSWVRVGKAPIKLANGTVIGVLGMYEMVDAATGRSLFMQSMKNEAAAKA
;
A
#
# COMPACT_ATOMS: atom_id res chain seq x y z
N MET A 1 8.61 -8.89 12.81
CA MET A 1 7.20 -9.28 13.03
C MET A 1 6.95 -10.59 12.29
N ASP A 2 6.56 -11.61 13.01
CA ASP A 2 6.34 -12.93 12.44
C ASP A 2 4.86 -13.10 12.12
N TYR A 3 4.54 -13.34 10.85
CA TYR A 3 3.19 -13.59 10.39
C TYR A 3 2.94 -15.08 10.20
N SER A 4 1.74 -15.53 10.55
CA SER A 4 1.24 -16.86 10.21
C SER A 4 1.04 -17.03 8.70
N ALA A 5 0.88 -18.27 8.24
CA ALA A 5 0.57 -18.53 6.84
C ALA A 5 -0.73 -17.84 6.39
N ASP A 6 -1.75 -17.80 7.25
CA ASP A 6 -3.04 -17.14 6.93
C ASP A 6 -2.90 -15.62 6.80
N GLU A 7 -2.10 -15.01 7.67
CA GLU A 7 -1.81 -13.57 7.58
C GLU A 7 -1.00 -13.25 6.32
N LEU A 8 0.01 -14.06 5.99
CA LEU A 8 0.81 -13.88 4.76
C LEU A 8 -0.04 -14.04 3.50
N ARG A 9 -0.97 -15.00 3.46
CA ARG A 9 -1.94 -15.13 2.36
C ARG A 9 -2.79 -13.88 2.22
N ALA A 10 -3.27 -13.35 3.33
CA ALA A 10 -4.08 -12.13 3.34
C ALA A 10 -3.30 -10.90 2.86
N ILE A 11 -2.02 -10.77 3.25
CA ILE A 11 -1.13 -9.70 2.76
C ILE A 11 -0.89 -9.82 1.26
N LEU A 12 -0.56 -11.03 0.78
CA LEU A 12 -0.36 -11.29 -0.65
C LEU A 12 -1.63 -11.03 -1.48
N ALA A 13 -2.79 -11.40 -0.96
CA ALA A 13 -4.07 -11.15 -1.62
C ALA A 13 -4.39 -9.64 -1.72
N ALA A 14 -4.12 -8.88 -0.67
CA ALA A 14 -4.28 -7.42 -0.67
C ALA A 14 -3.30 -6.77 -1.67
N PHE A 15 -2.06 -7.22 -1.70
CA PHE A 15 -1.05 -6.77 -2.65
C PHE A 15 -1.48 -7.02 -4.10
N GLN A 16 -1.90 -8.24 -4.41
CA GLN A 16 -2.39 -8.59 -5.75
C GLN A 16 -3.59 -7.73 -6.17
N LEU A 17 -4.52 -7.51 -5.27
CA LEU A 17 -5.73 -6.72 -5.55
C LEU A 17 -5.39 -5.28 -5.94
N VAL A 18 -4.51 -4.63 -5.19
CA VAL A 18 -4.09 -3.25 -5.47
C VAL A 18 -3.26 -3.19 -6.75
N ALA A 19 -2.31 -4.11 -6.93
CA ALA A 19 -1.46 -4.17 -8.12
C ALA A 19 -2.28 -4.42 -9.39
N ALA A 20 -3.24 -5.34 -9.36
CA ALA A 20 -4.10 -5.63 -10.51
C ALA A 20 -4.97 -4.44 -10.92
N ALA A 21 -5.41 -3.62 -9.98
CA ALA A 21 -6.27 -2.47 -10.25
C ALA A 21 -5.53 -1.28 -10.85
N SER A 22 -4.36 -0.94 -10.28
CA SER A 22 -3.67 0.32 -10.60
C SER A 22 -2.34 0.13 -11.34
N TRP A 23 -1.73 -1.05 -11.19
CA TRP A 23 -0.43 -1.39 -11.80
C TRP A 23 -0.43 -2.80 -12.40
N PRO A 24 -1.29 -3.10 -13.38
CA PRO A 24 -1.50 -4.46 -13.89
C PRO A 24 -0.27 -5.07 -14.58
N ASP A 25 0.66 -4.24 -14.98
CA ASP A 25 1.93 -4.62 -15.62
C ASP A 25 3.07 -4.93 -14.64
N LEU A 26 2.90 -4.60 -13.35
CA LEU A 26 3.97 -4.75 -12.35
C LEU A 26 4.24 -6.20 -11.97
N ASN A 27 3.25 -7.06 -11.99
CA ASN A 27 3.42 -8.41 -11.48
C ASN A 27 2.51 -9.45 -12.14
N PRO A 28 2.76 -9.81 -13.41
CA PRO A 28 2.00 -10.85 -14.08
C PRO A 28 2.17 -12.23 -13.40
N THR A 29 3.30 -12.50 -12.75
CA THR A 29 3.59 -13.77 -12.07
C THR A 29 2.81 -13.94 -10.78
N MET A 30 2.47 -12.87 -10.06
CA MET A 30 1.68 -12.92 -8.83
C MET A 30 0.32 -13.59 -9.09
N LYS A 31 -0.37 -13.24 -10.17
CA LYS A 31 -1.66 -13.83 -10.52
C LYS A 31 -1.54 -15.32 -10.81
N SER A 32 -0.51 -15.76 -11.53
CA SER A 32 -0.31 -17.17 -11.84
C SER A 32 0.12 -17.98 -10.62
N ASN A 33 0.78 -17.35 -9.64
CA ASN A 33 1.25 -18.00 -8.42
C ASN A 33 0.19 -18.09 -7.33
N SER A 34 -0.86 -17.27 -7.37
CA SER A 34 -1.86 -17.18 -6.30
C SER A 34 -2.58 -18.50 -5.99
N ALA A 35 -2.73 -19.38 -6.98
CA ALA A 35 -3.32 -20.71 -6.78
C ALA A 35 -2.52 -21.57 -5.79
N ARG A 36 -1.21 -21.36 -5.67
CA ARG A 36 -0.33 -22.12 -4.76
C ARG A 36 -0.40 -21.62 -3.32
N TRP A 37 -0.89 -20.41 -3.11
CA TRP A 37 -0.91 -19.82 -1.76
C TRP A 37 -1.77 -20.59 -0.77
N ALA A 38 -2.82 -21.26 -1.26
CA ALA A 38 -3.73 -22.03 -0.41
C ALA A 38 -3.04 -23.12 0.40
N THR A 39 -1.98 -23.73 -0.15
CA THR A 39 -1.26 -24.86 0.44
C THR A 39 0.18 -24.54 0.85
N ALA A 40 0.67 -23.34 0.53
CA ALA A 40 2.03 -22.95 0.84
C ALA A 40 2.23 -22.72 2.35
N SER A 41 3.41 -23.08 2.84
CA SER A 41 3.83 -22.82 4.21
C SER A 41 4.17 -21.34 4.45
N ALA A 42 4.21 -20.91 5.70
CA ALA A 42 4.58 -19.55 6.05
C ALA A 42 5.97 -19.13 5.50
N PRO A 43 7.03 -19.93 5.59
CA PRO A 43 8.31 -19.60 4.97
C PRO A 43 8.25 -19.42 3.44
N GLU A 44 7.48 -20.26 2.75
CA GLU A 44 7.29 -20.15 1.29
C GLU A 44 6.56 -18.86 0.92
N LEU A 45 5.46 -18.55 1.63
CA LEU A 45 4.70 -17.32 1.42
C LEU A 45 5.52 -16.07 1.73
N LYS A 46 6.33 -16.10 2.79
CA LYS A 46 7.23 -15.01 3.14
C LYS A 46 8.29 -14.78 2.05
N SER A 47 8.88 -15.84 1.54
CA SER A 47 9.86 -15.79 0.45
C SER A 47 9.24 -15.21 -0.82
N GLU A 48 8.01 -15.60 -1.13
CA GLU A 48 7.27 -15.09 -2.29
C GLU A 48 6.94 -13.60 -2.13
N LEU A 49 6.46 -13.19 -0.96
CA LEU A 49 6.19 -11.78 -0.66
C LEU A 49 7.45 -10.92 -0.78
N ASP A 50 8.56 -11.37 -0.23
CA ASP A 50 9.85 -10.69 -0.34
C ASP A 50 10.34 -10.60 -1.80
N GLY A 51 10.06 -11.63 -2.60
CA GLY A 51 10.31 -11.64 -4.04
C GLY A 51 9.54 -10.54 -4.75
N TYR A 52 8.24 -10.44 -4.53
CA TYR A 52 7.39 -9.41 -5.14
C TYR A 52 7.78 -8.00 -4.71
N LEU A 53 8.15 -7.79 -3.47
CA LEU A 53 8.63 -6.48 -3.00
C LEU A 53 9.91 -6.04 -3.74
N ARG A 54 10.81 -6.97 -4.03
CA ARG A 54 12.00 -6.69 -4.84
C ARG A 54 11.68 -6.42 -6.30
N GLU A 55 10.68 -7.10 -6.85
CA GLU A 55 10.28 -6.97 -8.26
C GLU A 55 9.42 -5.74 -8.53
N VAL A 56 8.80 -5.17 -7.51
CA VAL A 56 7.96 -3.97 -7.68
C VAL A 56 8.76 -2.77 -8.17
N ALA A 57 9.97 -2.57 -7.68
CA ALA A 57 10.76 -1.41 -8.04
C ALA A 57 11.16 -1.37 -9.53
N PRO A 58 11.71 -2.40 -10.14
CA PRO A 58 11.78 -2.52 -11.60
C PRO A 58 10.45 -3.08 -12.17
N PRO A 59 9.89 -2.52 -13.25
CA PRO A 59 10.37 -1.36 -14.02
C PRO A 59 9.99 0.01 -13.44
N ARG A 60 9.27 0.07 -12.32
CA ARG A 60 8.77 1.32 -11.72
C ARG A 60 9.45 1.62 -10.39
N SER A 61 10.61 2.28 -10.44
CA SER A 61 11.41 2.61 -9.26
C SER A 61 10.73 3.62 -8.31
N ASN A 62 9.68 4.29 -8.75
CA ASN A 62 8.90 5.26 -7.98
C ASN A 62 7.68 4.65 -7.27
N VAL A 63 7.42 3.35 -7.43
CA VAL A 63 6.33 2.67 -6.73
C VAL A 63 6.77 2.27 -5.32
N ARG A 64 5.91 2.55 -4.35
CA ARG A 64 6.09 2.22 -2.93
C ARG A 64 5.01 1.26 -2.49
N VAL A 65 5.39 0.29 -1.67
CA VAL A 65 4.49 -0.68 -1.04
C VAL A 65 4.77 -0.72 0.45
N MET A 66 3.71 -0.72 1.26
CA MET A 66 3.81 -0.94 2.70
C MET A 66 2.52 -1.57 3.21
N TRP A 67 2.59 -2.22 4.35
CA TRP A 67 1.40 -2.66 5.06
C TRP A 67 1.53 -2.44 6.56
N LYS A 68 0.39 -2.24 7.18
CA LYS A 68 0.25 -2.00 8.61
C LYS A 68 -0.74 -2.99 9.19
N THR A 69 -0.44 -3.49 10.36
CA THR A 69 -1.28 -4.46 11.06
C THR A 69 -1.45 -4.09 12.55
N GLY A 70 -2.42 -4.72 13.17
CA GLY A 70 -2.73 -4.53 14.58
C GLY A 70 -3.50 -3.25 14.90
N PRO A 71 -3.94 -3.10 16.16
CA PRO A 71 -4.82 -2.00 16.57
C PRO A 71 -4.13 -0.61 16.53
N LYS A 72 -2.82 -0.60 16.52
CA LYS A 72 -2.02 0.62 16.44
C LYS A 72 -1.54 0.95 15.01
N TYR A 73 -1.89 0.14 14.02
CA TYR A 73 -1.45 0.32 12.63
C TYR A 73 0.07 0.37 12.52
N GLN A 74 0.74 -0.57 13.17
CA GLN A 74 2.19 -0.68 13.12
C GLN A 74 2.66 -1.23 11.78
N LEU A 75 3.72 -0.66 11.24
CA LEU A 75 4.29 -1.08 9.97
C LEU A 75 4.82 -2.52 10.08
N GLY A 76 4.26 -3.39 9.28
CA GLY A 76 4.63 -4.81 9.22
C GLY A 76 5.65 -5.14 8.14
N GLY A 77 5.74 -4.29 7.13
CA GLY A 77 6.70 -4.41 6.05
C GLY A 77 6.52 -3.35 4.97
N CYS A 78 7.54 -3.21 4.14
CA CYS A 78 7.53 -2.29 3.00
C CYS A 78 8.62 -2.68 2.00
N ASN A 79 8.63 -2.04 0.83
CA ASN A 79 9.76 -2.15 -0.08
C ASN A 79 10.87 -1.14 0.26
N ASP A 80 12.06 -1.35 -0.33
CA ASP A 80 13.24 -0.52 -0.07
C ASP A 80 13.02 0.95 -0.39
N GLY A 81 12.24 1.25 -1.43
CA GLY A 81 11.94 2.63 -1.81
C GLY A 81 11.18 3.39 -0.71
N PHE A 82 10.23 2.73 -0.05
CA PHE A 82 9.51 3.34 1.06
C PHE A 82 10.41 3.62 2.27
N ALA A 83 11.29 2.68 2.62
CA ALA A 83 12.27 2.87 3.68
C ALA A 83 13.25 4.03 3.38
N LYS A 84 13.70 4.13 2.13
CA LYS A 84 14.55 5.26 1.69
C LYS A 84 13.84 6.60 1.80
N ASP A 85 12.57 6.68 1.43
CA ASP A 85 11.78 7.91 1.57
C ASP A 85 11.66 8.34 3.04
N ALA A 86 11.59 7.37 3.96
CA ALA A 86 11.58 7.63 5.39
C ALA A 86 12.96 8.03 5.96
N GLY A 87 14.04 7.75 5.23
CA GLY A 87 15.41 7.91 5.72
C GLY A 87 15.80 6.91 6.81
N LEU A 88 15.12 5.76 6.86
CA LEU A 88 15.30 4.71 7.85
C LEU A 88 15.70 3.40 7.20
N SER A 89 16.38 2.54 7.94
CA SER A 89 16.62 1.15 7.52
C SER A 89 15.34 0.31 7.61
N MET A 90 15.29 -0.81 6.91
CA MET A 90 14.15 -1.73 6.98
C MET A 90 13.87 -2.19 8.41
N SER A 91 14.91 -2.46 9.20
CA SER A 91 14.75 -2.90 10.59
C SER A 91 14.18 -1.80 11.50
N GLU A 92 14.48 -0.53 11.22
CA GLU A 92 13.91 0.60 11.96
C GLU A 92 12.47 0.89 11.55
N MET A 93 12.11 0.55 10.31
CA MET A 93 10.73 0.73 9.81
C MET A 93 9.75 -0.24 10.45
N ILE A 94 10.15 -1.48 10.72
CA ILE A 94 9.24 -2.50 11.26
C ILE A 94 8.77 -2.12 12.66
N GLY A 95 7.46 -2.12 12.86
CA GLY A 95 6.81 -1.83 14.14
C GLY A 95 6.55 -0.35 14.44
N ILE A 96 7.03 0.59 13.60
CA ILE A 96 6.73 2.01 13.82
C ILE A 96 5.27 2.33 13.48
N GLU A 97 4.79 3.43 14.00
CA GLU A 97 3.45 3.97 13.73
C GLU A 97 3.54 5.25 12.89
N ASP A 98 2.41 5.69 12.31
CA ASP A 98 2.37 6.94 11.52
C ASP A 98 2.86 8.17 12.27
N PHE A 99 2.72 8.16 13.60
CA PHE A 99 3.11 9.27 14.48
C PHE A 99 4.57 9.21 14.97
N ASP A 100 5.40 8.33 14.40
CA ASP A 100 6.83 8.30 14.71
C ASP A 100 7.50 9.61 14.27
N LYS A 101 8.18 10.26 15.20
CA LYS A 101 8.78 11.59 15.01
C LYS A 101 9.90 11.62 13.98
N ARG A 102 10.44 10.46 13.60
CA ARG A 102 11.49 10.32 12.58
C ARG A 102 10.95 10.41 11.17
N LEU A 103 9.63 10.20 10.98
CA LEU A 103 9.01 10.19 9.65
C LEU A 103 8.90 11.61 9.07
N PRO A 104 9.39 11.85 7.85
CA PRO A 104 9.33 13.17 7.21
C PRO A 104 7.90 13.64 6.92
N TRP A 105 6.93 12.72 6.87
CA TRP A 105 5.51 13.00 6.64
C TRP A 105 4.67 13.04 7.91
N LEU A 106 5.30 13.21 9.07
CA LEU A 106 4.61 13.27 10.36
C LEU A 106 3.44 14.29 10.38
N HIS A 107 3.59 15.40 9.68
CA HIS A 107 2.55 16.43 9.58
C HIS A 107 1.25 15.95 8.90
N GLN A 108 1.30 14.84 8.15
CA GLN A 108 0.14 14.21 7.50
C GLN A 108 -0.31 12.91 8.20
N ALA A 109 0.33 12.54 9.28
CA ALA A 109 0.08 11.26 9.98
C ALA A 109 -1.40 11.05 10.34
N ALA A 110 -2.08 12.08 10.81
CA ALA A 110 -3.48 12.00 11.17
C ALA A 110 -4.40 11.74 9.95
N LYS A 111 -4.06 12.30 8.79
CA LYS A 111 -4.78 12.03 7.53
C LYS A 111 -4.57 10.56 7.13
N TYR A 112 -3.34 10.10 7.09
CA TYR A 112 -3.05 8.72 6.71
C TYR A 112 -3.73 7.70 7.63
N ARG A 113 -3.72 7.96 8.94
CA ARG A 113 -4.41 7.13 9.92
C ARG A 113 -5.92 7.06 9.65
N ARG A 114 -6.59 8.19 9.38
CA ARG A 114 -8.03 8.21 9.06
C ARG A 114 -8.35 7.43 7.79
N ASP A 115 -7.51 7.57 6.76
CA ASP A 115 -7.70 6.85 5.49
C ASP A 115 -7.57 5.35 5.70
N ASP A 116 -6.56 4.91 6.44
CA ASP A 116 -6.34 3.50 6.78
C ASP A 116 -7.49 2.92 7.61
N GLU A 117 -7.95 3.67 8.62
CA GLU A 117 -9.11 3.28 9.43
C GLU A 117 -10.38 3.14 8.59
N GLY A 118 -10.58 3.99 7.61
CA GLY A 118 -11.70 3.91 6.67
C GLY A 118 -11.69 2.60 5.88
N VAL A 119 -10.53 2.19 5.39
CA VAL A 119 -10.36 0.91 4.67
C VAL A 119 -10.59 -0.28 5.61
N VAL A 120 -10.01 -0.25 6.81
CA VAL A 120 -10.16 -1.34 7.79
C VAL A 120 -11.60 -1.48 8.25
N LYS A 121 -12.26 -0.39 8.60
CA LYS A 121 -13.66 -0.39 9.08
C LYS A 121 -14.65 -0.81 8.00
N SER A 122 -14.48 -0.36 6.77
CA SER A 122 -15.36 -0.73 5.66
C SER A 122 -15.11 -2.14 5.15
N GLY A 123 -13.91 -2.67 5.34
CA GLY A 123 -13.46 -3.92 4.74
C GLY A 123 -13.41 -3.89 3.21
N LYS A 124 -13.41 -2.69 2.62
CA LYS A 124 -13.42 -2.46 1.16
C LYS A 124 -12.15 -1.76 0.72
N PRO A 125 -11.61 -2.14 -0.45
CA PRO A 125 -10.46 -1.44 -1.01
C PRO A 125 -10.85 -0.03 -1.45
N ASN A 126 -9.86 0.85 -1.44
CA ASN A 126 -9.93 2.19 -2.01
C ASN A 126 -8.82 2.28 -3.07
N LEU A 127 -9.21 2.23 -4.33
CA LEU A 127 -8.29 2.02 -5.45
C LEU A 127 -8.27 3.23 -6.39
N ASP A 128 -7.13 3.40 -7.04
CA ASP A 128 -6.92 4.39 -8.10
C ASP A 128 -7.23 5.84 -7.67
N ILE A 129 -6.76 6.19 -6.47
CA ILE A 129 -6.94 7.52 -5.91
C ILE A 129 -5.80 8.41 -6.37
N ILE A 130 -6.13 9.61 -6.82
CA ILE A 130 -5.14 10.65 -7.10
C ILE A 130 -5.19 11.68 -6.00
N GLU A 131 -4.08 11.86 -5.31
CA GLU A 131 -3.95 12.79 -4.21
C GLU A 131 -2.86 13.83 -4.49
N ARG A 132 -3.12 15.03 -4.02
CA ARG A 132 -2.14 16.09 -3.92
C ARG A 132 -1.47 16.00 -2.56
N GLN A 133 -0.14 15.89 -2.55
CA GLN A 133 0.66 15.92 -1.33
C GLN A 133 1.46 17.21 -1.25
N GLU A 134 1.54 17.77 -0.06
CA GLU A 134 2.45 18.86 0.25
C GLU A 134 3.66 18.30 1.01
N SER A 135 4.85 18.53 0.46
CA SER A 135 6.09 18.23 1.18
C SER A 135 6.33 19.24 2.30
N GLY A 136 7.17 18.90 3.27
CA GLY A 136 7.51 19.79 4.40
C GLY A 136 8.15 21.11 3.99
N ASN A 137 8.63 21.26 2.74
CA ASN A 137 9.16 22.50 2.17
C ASN A 137 8.13 23.31 1.36
N GLY A 138 6.85 22.91 1.38
CA GLY A 138 5.77 23.59 0.65
C GLY A 138 5.65 23.20 -0.83
N GLU A 139 6.47 22.29 -1.33
CA GLU A 139 6.32 21.77 -2.69
C GLU A 139 5.12 20.85 -2.78
N THR A 140 4.39 20.94 -3.88
CA THR A 140 3.24 20.09 -4.19
C THR A 140 3.67 18.96 -5.11
N SER A 141 3.40 17.74 -4.72
CA SER A 141 3.53 16.55 -5.55
C SER A 141 2.17 15.86 -5.72
N TRP A 142 2.08 15.01 -6.72
CA TRP A 142 0.90 14.21 -6.99
C TRP A 142 1.24 12.75 -6.81
N VAL A 143 0.35 12.00 -6.21
CA VAL A 143 0.50 10.55 -6.00
C VAL A 143 -0.74 9.81 -6.48
N ARG A 144 -0.52 8.67 -7.12
CA ARG A 144 -1.54 7.65 -7.32
C ARG A 144 -1.46 6.67 -6.17
N VAL A 145 -2.57 6.43 -5.49
CA VAL A 145 -2.64 5.58 -4.30
C VAL A 145 -3.68 4.49 -4.48
N GLY A 146 -3.37 3.29 -4.01
CA GLY A 146 -4.33 2.21 -3.83
C GLY A 146 -4.15 1.61 -2.44
N LYS A 147 -5.26 1.33 -1.75
CA LYS A 147 -5.29 0.69 -0.44
C LYS A 147 -6.26 -0.46 -0.43
N ALA A 148 -5.89 -1.56 0.20
CA ALA A 148 -6.76 -2.71 0.38
C ALA A 148 -6.71 -3.22 1.83
N PRO A 149 -7.84 -3.70 2.38
CA PRO A 149 -7.84 -4.34 3.67
C PRO A 149 -7.08 -5.67 3.60
N ILE A 150 -6.29 -5.95 4.62
CA ILE A 150 -5.69 -7.28 4.83
C ILE A 150 -6.73 -8.11 5.55
N LYS A 151 -7.38 -9.00 4.82
CA LYS A 151 -8.54 -9.76 5.31
C LYS A 151 -8.24 -11.24 5.36
N LEU A 152 -8.37 -11.84 6.53
CA LEU A 152 -8.25 -13.28 6.72
C LEU A 152 -9.40 -14.03 6.03
N ALA A 153 -9.25 -15.33 5.81
CA ALA A 153 -10.26 -16.17 5.19
C ALA A 153 -11.62 -16.15 5.92
N ASN A 154 -11.61 -15.96 7.25
CA ASN A 154 -12.82 -15.82 8.07
C ASN A 154 -13.49 -14.43 8.00
N GLY A 155 -12.94 -13.51 7.19
CA GLY A 155 -13.46 -12.15 7.04
C GLY A 155 -12.89 -11.10 8.01
N THR A 156 -12.10 -11.52 8.99
CA THR A 156 -11.47 -10.58 9.94
C THR A 156 -10.45 -9.71 9.23
N VAL A 157 -10.57 -8.38 9.36
CA VAL A 157 -9.59 -7.43 8.83
C VAL A 157 -8.54 -7.17 9.89
N ILE A 158 -7.28 -7.48 9.58
CA ILE A 158 -6.14 -7.37 10.49
C ILE A 158 -5.25 -6.15 10.21
N GLY A 159 -5.49 -5.46 9.11
CA GLY A 159 -4.70 -4.31 8.72
C GLY A 159 -5.02 -3.79 7.34
N VAL A 160 -4.12 -3.01 6.80
CA VAL A 160 -4.23 -2.37 5.49
C VAL A 160 -2.89 -2.45 4.75
N LEU A 161 -2.97 -2.75 3.45
CA LEU A 161 -1.85 -2.63 2.53
C LEU A 161 -2.07 -1.42 1.64
N GLY A 162 -1.04 -0.60 1.48
CA GLY A 162 -1.01 0.55 0.60
C GLY A 162 0.08 0.45 -0.45
N MET A 163 -0.22 0.90 -1.66
CA MET A 163 0.74 1.15 -2.72
C MET A 163 0.56 2.58 -3.23
N TYR A 164 1.64 3.25 -3.55
CA TYR A 164 1.58 4.55 -4.21
C TYR A 164 2.75 4.78 -5.15
N GLU A 165 2.57 5.68 -6.09
CA GLU A 165 3.65 6.21 -6.93
C GLU A 165 3.53 7.72 -7.06
N MET A 166 4.67 8.38 -7.15
CA MET A 166 4.73 9.78 -7.49
C MET A 166 4.45 9.92 -8.99
N VAL A 167 3.54 10.81 -9.35
CA VAL A 167 3.24 11.15 -10.75
C VAL A 167 3.62 12.60 -11.03
N ASP A 168 3.97 12.90 -12.29
CA ASP A 168 4.27 14.27 -12.67
C ASP A 168 3.04 15.20 -12.52
N ALA A 169 3.29 16.50 -12.40
CA ALA A 169 2.24 17.47 -12.11
C ALA A 169 1.17 17.56 -13.21
N ALA A 170 1.53 17.35 -14.47
CA ALA A 170 0.56 17.39 -15.56
C ALA A 170 -0.34 16.16 -15.54
N THR A 171 0.25 14.97 -15.39
CA THR A 171 -0.47 13.70 -15.25
C THR A 171 -1.36 13.72 -14.01
N GLY A 172 -0.83 14.13 -12.87
CA GLY A 172 -1.57 14.18 -11.60
C GLY A 172 -2.79 15.09 -11.68
N ARG A 173 -2.64 16.30 -12.22
CA ARG A 173 -3.76 17.23 -12.43
C ARG A 173 -4.81 16.67 -13.38
N SER A 174 -4.39 16.06 -14.48
CA SER A 174 -5.30 15.46 -15.47
C SER A 174 -6.14 14.34 -14.85
N LEU A 175 -5.49 13.41 -14.14
CA LEU A 175 -6.16 12.29 -13.47
C LEU A 175 -7.09 12.77 -12.35
N PHE A 176 -6.67 13.77 -11.58
CA PHE A 176 -7.51 14.37 -10.54
C PHE A 176 -8.77 15.01 -11.10
N MET A 177 -8.63 15.79 -12.16
CA MET A 177 -9.79 16.42 -12.82
C MET A 177 -10.75 15.38 -13.40
N GLN A 178 -10.23 14.27 -13.92
CA GLN A 178 -11.05 13.17 -14.41
C GLN A 178 -11.79 12.47 -13.28
N SER A 179 -11.14 12.21 -12.13
CA SER A 179 -11.78 11.62 -10.96
C SER A 179 -12.94 12.49 -10.43
N MET A 180 -12.74 13.81 -10.35
CA MET A 180 -13.77 14.76 -9.97
C MET A 180 -15.00 14.72 -10.90
N LYS A 181 -14.77 14.63 -12.22
CA LYS A 181 -15.87 14.50 -13.21
C LYS A 181 -16.64 13.18 -13.01
N ASN A 182 -15.93 12.08 -12.78
CA ASN A 182 -16.54 10.79 -12.55
C ASN A 182 -17.39 10.77 -11.27
N GLU A 183 -16.90 11.37 -10.20
CA GLU A 183 -17.67 11.52 -8.95
C GLU A 183 -18.92 12.38 -9.12
N ALA A 184 -18.84 13.48 -9.86
CA ALA A 184 -19.97 14.32 -10.17
C ALA A 184 -21.02 13.57 -11.00
N ALA A 185 -20.60 12.80 -12.00
CA ALA A 185 -21.48 11.98 -12.83
C ALA A 185 -22.16 10.86 -12.04
N ALA A 186 -21.47 10.25 -11.07
CA ALA A 186 -22.02 9.20 -10.21
C ALA A 186 -23.08 9.71 -9.22
N LYS A 187 -23.07 11.02 -8.90
CA LYS A 187 -24.05 11.68 -7.99
C LYS A 187 -25.24 12.29 -8.72
N ALA A 188 -25.18 12.36 -10.02
CA ALA A 188 -26.26 12.85 -10.87
C ALA A 188 -27.21 11.73 -11.27
#